data_0a1951fd40d7aa7de362fbe2215a9871
#
_entry.id   0a1951fd40d7aa7de362fbe2215a9871
#
_cell.length_a   1.000
_cell.length_b   1.000
_cell.length_c   1.000
_cell.angle_alpha   90.00
_cell.angle_beta   90.00
_cell.angle_gamma   90.00
#
_symmetry.space_group_name_H-M   'P 1'
#
loop_
_entity.id
_entity.type
_entity.pdbx_description
1 polymer ?
#
loop_
_entity_poly.entity_id
_entity_poly.type
_entity_poly.pdbx_seq_one_letter_code
_entity_poly.pdbx_strand_id
1 'polypeptide(L)'
;MLRRPPVLVKVEGRFVPQRVTLEEVDAAWASLCARNPRYFDGPVLQVLGVSRNGHGGVQIHVQESSYRFIAVSALGLDCGARPVGVKGIVESDGRVLIGRRSRSVAHYPGAWEFVPGGTLEPGEAPDAAIAREFAEEARLALSAPPVAVAVLFDTAVSSWEIVYRLAADVRELPEVGWEYDEFRLVAPEELAGVRDLSGCARQMKPIAFASA
;
A
#
# COMPACT_ATOMS: atom_id res chain seq x y z
N MET A 1 -11.82 2.79 13.99
CA MET A 1 -12.19 2.70 12.57
C MET A 1 -12.68 4.04 12.06
N LEU A 2 -12.52 4.34 10.78
CA LEU A 2 -13.08 5.52 10.15
C LEU A 2 -14.60 5.42 10.06
N ARG A 3 -15.28 6.55 10.24
CA ARG A 3 -16.75 6.66 10.03
C ARG A 3 -17.07 7.32 8.69
N ARG A 4 -16.09 7.92 8.04
CA ARG A 4 -16.19 8.61 6.74
C ARG A 4 -14.92 8.32 5.94
N PRO A 5 -14.99 8.27 4.60
CA PRO A 5 -13.83 8.13 3.74
C PRO A 5 -12.78 9.21 4.03
N PRO A 6 -11.49 8.91 3.89
CA PRO A 6 -10.44 9.92 3.95
C PRO A 6 -10.57 10.89 2.77
N VAL A 7 -10.18 12.14 3.00
CA VAL A 7 -10.18 13.19 1.97
C VAL A 7 -8.74 13.53 1.64
N LEU A 8 -8.37 13.41 0.37
CA LEU A 8 -7.09 13.91 -0.13
C LEU A 8 -7.19 15.41 -0.38
N VAL A 9 -6.27 16.17 0.19
CA VAL A 9 -6.13 17.61 -0.02
C VAL A 9 -4.84 17.84 -0.78
N LYS A 10 -4.96 18.16 -2.08
CA LYS A 10 -3.80 18.46 -2.92
C LYS A 10 -3.19 19.79 -2.50
N VAL A 11 -1.88 19.79 -2.27
CA VAL A 11 -1.05 20.96 -2.04
C VAL A 11 -0.25 21.24 -3.30
N GLU A 12 -0.28 22.46 -3.78
CA GLU A 12 0.43 22.88 -4.99
C GLU A 12 1.95 22.76 -4.84
N GLY A 13 2.63 22.49 -5.95
CA GLY A 13 4.08 22.29 -6.02
C GLY A 13 4.48 20.84 -6.12
N ARG A 14 5.78 20.59 -6.11
CA ARG A 14 6.38 19.25 -6.15
C ARG A 14 7.29 19.05 -4.97
N PHE A 15 7.31 17.84 -4.45
CA PHE A 15 8.23 17.45 -3.39
C PHE A 15 9.69 17.52 -3.90
N VAL A 16 10.54 18.15 -3.10
CA VAL A 16 11.99 18.20 -3.31
C VAL A 16 12.68 17.72 -2.03
N PRO A 17 13.61 16.76 -2.11
CA PRO A 17 14.37 16.31 -0.95
C PRO A 17 15.11 17.47 -0.28
N GLN A 18 15.11 17.52 1.05
CA GLN A 18 15.76 18.60 1.81
C GLN A 18 17.10 18.20 2.43
N ARG A 19 17.35 16.89 2.55
CA ARG A 19 18.53 16.36 3.26
C ARG A 19 19.57 15.75 2.35
N VAL A 20 19.24 15.57 1.08
CA VAL A 20 20.06 14.97 0.05
C VAL A 20 19.99 15.83 -1.20
N THR A 21 21.04 15.86 -1.99
CA THR A 21 21.06 16.57 -3.26
C THR A 21 20.40 15.76 -4.36
N LEU A 22 19.91 16.41 -5.40
CA LEU A 22 19.36 15.71 -6.57
C LEU A 22 20.42 14.87 -7.28
N GLU A 23 21.68 15.30 -7.27
CA GLU A 23 22.80 14.55 -7.85
C GLU A 23 23.03 13.22 -7.13
N GLU A 24 22.97 13.21 -5.78
CA GLU A 24 23.06 11.97 -4.99
C GLU A 24 21.87 11.03 -5.29
N VAL A 25 20.66 11.60 -5.41
CA VAL A 25 19.48 10.81 -5.77
C VAL A 25 19.62 10.22 -7.18
N ASP A 26 20.04 11.02 -8.16
CA ASP A 26 20.17 10.57 -9.55
C ASP A 26 21.24 9.48 -9.69
N ALA A 27 22.37 9.60 -8.98
CA ALA A 27 23.40 8.56 -8.95
C ALA A 27 22.89 7.26 -8.30
N ALA A 28 22.19 7.36 -7.17
CA ALA A 28 21.60 6.20 -6.49
C ALA A 28 20.51 5.54 -7.36
N TRP A 29 19.66 6.33 -7.98
CA TRP A 29 18.62 5.85 -8.90
C TRP A 29 19.21 5.12 -10.10
N ALA A 30 20.23 5.68 -10.76
CA ALA A 30 20.92 5.02 -11.86
C ALA A 30 21.51 3.66 -11.43
N SER A 31 22.06 3.57 -10.21
CA SER A 31 22.55 2.31 -9.65
C SER A 31 21.45 1.28 -9.44
N LEU A 32 20.25 1.68 -8.99
CA LEU A 32 19.07 0.78 -8.86
C LEU A 32 18.62 0.28 -10.22
N CYS A 33 18.45 1.16 -11.20
CA CYS A 33 18.05 0.81 -12.55
C CYS A 33 19.02 -0.17 -13.23
N ALA A 34 20.33 0.01 -13.01
CA ALA A 34 21.35 -0.89 -13.54
C ALA A 34 21.25 -2.32 -12.95
N ARG A 35 20.79 -2.46 -11.69
CA ARG A 35 20.60 -3.76 -11.01
C ARG A 35 19.27 -4.42 -11.35
N ASN A 36 18.24 -3.61 -11.60
CA ASN A 36 16.91 -4.12 -11.93
C ASN A 36 16.22 -3.19 -12.95
N PRO A 37 16.14 -3.60 -14.22
CA PRO A 37 15.53 -2.80 -15.30
C PRO A 37 14.01 -2.61 -15.16
N ARG A 38 13.36 -3.24 -14.17
CA ARG A 38 11.93 -3.01 -13.88
C ARG A 38 11.67 -1.72 -13.10
N TYR A 39 12.72 -1.08 -12.57
CA TYR A 39 12.54 0.22 -11.92
C TYR A 39 12.10 1.27 -12.94
N PHE A 40 10.98 1.91 -12.64
CA PHE A 40 10.40 2.98 -13.42
C PHE A 40 10.10 4.17 -12.50
N ASP A 41 10.52 5.37 -12.89
CA ASP A 41 10.28 6.59 -12.11
C ASP A 41 8.91 7.18 -12.44
N GLY A 42 7.86 6.58 -11.89
CA GLY A 42 6.49 7.06 -12.00
C GLY A 42 6.17 8.20 -11.03
N PRO A 43 5.11 8.97 -11.31
CA PRO A 43 4.59 9.96 -10.38
C PRO A 43 3.92 9.27 -9.19
N VAL A 44 4.12 9.81 -7.99
CA VAL A 44 3.52 9.34 -6.74
C VAL A 44 3.04 10.52 -5.91
N LEU A 45 2.22 10.27 -4.89
CA LEU A 45 1.79 11.28 -3.94
C LEU A 45 2.64 11.20 -2.67
N GLN A 46 3.25 12.33 -2.31
CA GLN A 46 3.95 12.56 -1.04
C GLN A 46 2.97 13.09 0.00
N VAL A 47 2.91 12.49 1.17
CA VAL A 47 2.12 12.99 2.31
C VAL A 47 2.90 14.07 3.06
N LEU A 48 2.27 15.23 3.21
CA LEU A 48 2.77 16.35 3.99
C LEU A 48 2.23 16.35 5.42
N GLY A 49 1.03 15.79 5.60
CA GLY A 49 0.42 15.67 6.92
C GLY A 49 -0.91 14.92 6.88
N VAL A 50 -1.24 14.31 8.00
CA VAL A 50 -2.50 13.60 8.22
C VAL A 50 -3.16 14.16 9.46
N SER A 51 -4.43 14.55 9.36
CA SER A 51 -5.19 15.11 10.47
C SER A 51 -6.60 14.57 10.54
N ARG A 52 -7.16 14.47 11.75
CA ARG A 52 -8.58 14.13 11.93
C ARG A 52 -9.43 15.37 11.61
N ASN A 53 -10.53 15.17 10.89
CA ASN A 53 -11.44 16.26 10.49
C ASN A 53 -12.53 16.57 11.54
N GLY A 54 -12.49 15.97 12.73
CA GLY A 54 -13.48 16.17 13.79
C GLY A 54 -14.83 15.46 13.58
N HIS A 55 -15.07 14.88 12.39
CA HIS A 55 -16.34 14.26 12.01
C HIS A 55 -16.23 12.74 11.75
N GLY A 56 -15.18 12.10 12.30
CA GLY A 56 -14.94 10.67 12.15
C GLY A 56 -14.23 10.29 10.85
N GLY A 57 -13.66 11.26 10.14
CA GLY A 57 -12.82 11.07 8.96
C GLY A 57 -11.41 11.65 9.15
N VAL A 58 -10.62 11.54 8.12
CA VAL A 58 -9.23 11.98 8.04
C VAL A 58 -9.02 12.84 6.79
N GLN A 59 -8.22 13.90 6.92
CA GLN A 59 -7.68 14.65 5.80
C GLN A 59 -6.20 14.29 5.64
N ILE A 60 -5.80 13.99 4.41
CA ILE A 60 -4.43 13.66 4.03
C ILE A 60 -3.96 14.74 3.05
N HIS A 61 -3.05 15.60 3.49
CA HIS A 61 -2.46 16.63 2.64
C HIS A 61 -1.36 15.99 1.81
N VAL A 62 -1.50 16.05 0.49
CA VAL A 62 -0.60 15.39 -0.46
C VAL A 62 -0.02 16.38 -1.47
N GLN A 63 1.18 16.08 -1.93
CA GLN A 63 1.89 16.82 -2.96
C GLN A 63 2.46 15.84 -3.97
N GLU A 64 2.58 16.23 -5.23
CA GLU A 64 3.19 15.39 -6.25
C GLU A 64 4.68 15.16 -5.98
N SER A 65 5.13 13.93 -6.21
CA SER A 65 6.48 13.45 -6.00
C SER A 65 6.86 12.45 -7.09
N SER A 66 8.03 11.85 -6.98
CA SER A 66 8.61 10.90 -7.94
C SER A 66 9.04 9.65 -7.19
N TYR A 67 8.78 8.48 -7.77
CA TYR A 67 9.07 7.19 -7.15
C TYR A 67 10.54 7.00 -6.81
N ARG A 68 11.45 7.60 -7.60
CA ARG A 68 12.90 7.53 -7.31
C ARG A 68 13.27 8.03 -5.92
N PHE A 69 12.55 9.04 -5.37
CA PHE A 69 12.80 9.56 -4.03
C PHE A 69 12.47 8.57 -2.91
N ILE A 70 11.61 7.58 -3.22
CA ILE A 70 11.26 6.48 -2.32
C ILE A 70 12.25 5.33 -2.51
N ALA A 71 12.47 4.94 -3.76
CA ALA A 71 13.25 3.76 -4.11
C ALA A 71 14.71 3.81 -3.66
N VAL A 72 15.34 5.01 -3.70
CA VAL A 72 16.74 5.18 -3.27
C VAL A 72 16.97 4.90 -1.78
N SER A 73 15.92 4.83 -0.98
CA SER A 73 15.99 4.40 0.42
C SER A 73 16.55 2.98 0.57
N ALA A 74 16.37 2.12 -0.44
CA ALA A 74 16.96 0.78 -0.50
C ALA A 74 18.49 0.80 -0.52
N LEU A 75 19.10 1.93 -0.87
CA LEU A 75 20.55 2.17 -0.81
C LEU A 75 20.96 3.01 0.41
N GLY A 76 20.04 3.22 1.37
CA GLY A 76 20.30 4.00 2.57
C GLY A 76 20.13 5.51 2.40
N LEU A 77 19.65 6.00 1.26
CA LEU A 77 19.46 7.42 0.98
C LEU A 77 18.04 7.87 1.34
N ASP A 78 17.82 8.40 2.55
CA ASP A 78 16.49 8.89 2.99
C ASP A 78 16.24 10.31 2.45
N CYS A 79 15.44 10.40 1.41
CA CYS A 79 14.95 11.65 0.83
C CYS A 79 13.90 12.37 1.69
N GLY A 80 13.42 11.76 2.76
CA GLY A 80 12.27 12.24 3.52
C GLY A 80 10.93 12.00 2.84
N ALA A 81 10.90 11.23 1.76
CA ALA A 81 9.66 10.88 1.05
C ALA A 81 8.79 9.94 1.91
N ARG A 82 7.48 10.23 1.95
CA ARG A 82 6.48 9.46 2.71
C ARG A 82 5.26 9.28 1.79
N PRO A 83 5.27 8.28 0.91
CA PRO A 83 4.18 8.08 -0.04
C PRO A 83 2.88 7.69 0.65
N VAL A 84 1.79 7.75 -0.10
CA VAL A 84 0.51 7.16 0.28
C VAL A 84 0.14 6.05 -0.68
N GLY A 85 -0.27 4.93 -0.11
CA GLY A 85 -0.80 3.78 -0.83
C GLY A 85 -2.19 3.41 -0.35
N VAL A 86 -2.71 2.36 -0.97
CA VAL A 86 -3.97 1.72 -0.61
C VAL A 86 -3.71 0.25 -0.27
N LYS A 87 -4.43 -0.28 0.73
CA LYS A 87 -4.37 -1.68 1.15
C LYS A 87 -5.77 -2.23 1.33
N GLY A 88 -6.01 -3.45 0.83
CA GLY A 88 -7.29 -4.13 0.91
C GLY A 88 -7.29 -5.27 1.92
N ILE A 89 -8.42 -5.43 2.61
CA ILE A 89 -8.78 -6.62 3.36
C ILE A 89 -9.94 -7.25 2.59
N VAL A 90 -9.65 -8.29 1.81
CA VAL A 90 -10.64 -9.03 1.03
C VAL A 90 -11.26 -10.09 1.93
N GLU A 91 -12.55 -9.97 2.17
CA GLU A 91 -13.34 -10.93 2.96
C GLU A 91 -14.16 -11.82 2.02
N SER A 92 -14.06 -13.13 2.22
CA SER A 92 -14.85 -14.15 1.53
C SER A 92 -15.17 -15.29 2.50
N ASP A 93 -16.44 -15.55 2.73
CA ASP A 93 -16.94 -16.64 3.61
C ASP A 93 -16.27 -16.68 5.01
N GLY A 94 -16.11 -15.51 5.65
CA GLY A 94 -15.51 -15.38 6.98
C GLY A 94 -13.99 -15.59 7.02
N ARG A 95 -13.35 -15.66 5.87
CA ARG A 95 -11.90 -15.74 5.69
C ARG A 95 -11.37 -14.48 5.02
N VAL A 96 -10.07 -14.24 5.12
CA VAL A 96 -9.40 -13.13 4.46
C VAL A 96 -8.31 -13.61 3.51
N LEU A 97 -8.16 -12.91 2.39
CA LEU A 97 -7.12 -13.20 1.41
C LEU A 97 -5.80 -12.59 1.87
N ILE A 98 -4.77 -13.43 1.92
CA ILE A 98 -3.38 -13.01 2.14
C ILE A 98 -2.50 -13.54 1.03
N GLY A 99 -1.43 -12.79 0.71
CA GLY A 99 -0.42 -13.17 -0.27
C GLY A 99 0.97 -13.19 0.34
N ARG A 100 1.78 -14.17 -0.05
CA ARG A 100 3.19 -14.22 0.29
C ARG A 100 3.99 -13.48 -0.77
N ARG A 101 4.62 -12.38 -0.38
CA ARG A 101 5.43 -11.55 -1.27
C ARG A 101 6.57 -12.36 -1.87
N SER A 102 6.79 -12.17 -3.17
CA SER A 102 7.95 -12.75 -3.85
C SER A 102 9.26 -12.25 -3.23
N ARG A 103 10.29 -13.07 -3.28
CA ARG A 103 11.63 -12.68 -2.82
C ARG A 103 12.32 -11.65 -3.72
N SER A 104 11.76 -11.39 -4.91
CA SER A 104 12.28 -10.43 -5.89
C SER A 104 11.74 -9.02 -5.73
N VAL A 105 10.74 -8.79 -4.86
CA VAL A 105 10.17 -7.46 -4.63
C VAL A 105 11.01 -6.62 -3.67
N ALA A 106 10.93 -5.30 -3.80
CA ALA A 106 11.73 -4.37 -3.01
C ALA A 106 11.30 -4.30 -1.54
N HIS A 107 10.00 -4.43 -1.27
CA HIS A 107 9.45 -4.28 0.08
C HIS A 107 8.90 -5.61 0.59
N TYR A 108 9.29 -5.99 1.81
CA TYR A 108 8.82 -7.19 2.50
C TYR A 108 9.01 -8.51 1.73
N PRO A 109 10.17 -8.78 1.10
CA PRO A 109 10.39 -10.02 0.36
C PRO A 109 10.15 -11.26 1.24
N GLY A 110 9.27 -12.15 0.79
CA GLY A 110 8.90 -13.39 1.48
C GLY A 110 7.93 -13.23 2.65
N ALA A 111 7.53 -12.01 3.02
CA ALA A 111 6.53 -11.78 4.07
C ALA A 111 5.10 -12.02 3.56
N TRP A 112 4.20 -12.30 4.50
CA TRP A 112 2.76 -12.34 4.24
C TRP A 112 2.14 -10.96 4.41
N GLU A 113 1.23 -10.60 3.52
CA GLU A 113 0.44 -9.38 3.62
C GLU A 113 -1.00 -9.58 3.15
N PHE A 114 -1.88 -8.64 3.51
CA PHE A 114 -3.21 -8.56 2.93
C PHE A 114 -3.12 -8.10 1.47
N VAL A 115 -3.95 -8.67 0.62
CA VAL A 115 -4.04 -8.39 -0.82
C VAL A 115 -5.40 -7.74 -1.09
N PRO A 116 -5.48 -6.70 -1.93
CA PRO A 116 -4.42 -6.05 -2.71
C PRO A 116 -3.70 -4.93 -1.98
N GLY A 117 -2.67 -4.38 -2.64
CA GLY A 117 -2.06 -3.15 -2.18
C GLY A 117 -1.13 -2.50 -3.17
N GLY A 118 -1.26 -1.18 -3.33
CA GLY A 118 -0.44 -0.43 -4.28
C GLY A 118 -0.32 1.04 -3.94
N THR A 119 0.47 1.73 -4.74
CA THR A 119 0.72 3.16 -4.59
C THR A 119 -0.38 3.97 -5.25
N LEU A 120 -0.83 5.03 -4.59
CA LEU A 120 -1.82 5.95 -5.14
C LEU A 120 -1.17 6.90 -6.15
N GLU A 121 -1.74 6.99 -7.34
CA GLU A 121 -1.28 7.88 -8.40
C GLU A 121 -1.87 9.29 -8.27
N PRO A 122 -1.17 10.35 -8.73
CA PRO A 122 -1.71 11.69 -8.78
C PRO A 122 -2.99 11.77 -9.63
N GLY A 123 -4.06 12.32 -9.04
CA GLY A 123 -5.36 12.46 -9.71
C GLY A 123 -6.26 11.24 -9.60
N GLU A 124 -5.77 10.13 -9.08
CA GLU A 124 -6.56 8.93 -8.84
C GLU A 124 -7.33 9.03 -7.52
N ALA A 125 -8.60 8.62 -7.51
CA ALA A 125 -9.36 8.49 -6.28
C ALA A 125 -8.94 7.21 -5.53
N PRO A 126 -8.79 7.23 -4.18
CA PRO A 126 -8.28 6.08 -3.43
C PRO A 126 -9.13 4.81 -3.55
N ASP A 127 -10.46 4.94 -3.72
CA ASP A 127 -11.37 3.82 -3.95
C ASP A 127 -11.22 3.23 -5.36
N ALA A 128 -10.94 4.06 -6.36
CA ALA A 128 -10.61 3.60 -7.70
C ALA A 128 -9.25 2.88 -7.72
N ALA A 129 -8.24 3.42 -7.01
CA ALA A 129 -6.92 2.81 -6.89
C ALA A 129 -7.00 1.40 -6.30
N ILE A 130 -7.70 1.23 -5.17
CA ILE A 130 -7.79 -0.11 -4.54
C ILE A 130 -8.57 -1.10 -5.41
N ALA A 131 -9.56 -0.64 -6.17
CA ALA A 131 -10.29 -1.49 -7.11
C ALA A 131 -9.41 -1.90 -8.30
N ARG A 132 -8.59 -0.99 -8.83
CA ARG A 132 -7.60 -1.28 -9.88
C ARG A 132 -6.57 -2.30 -9.40
N GLU A 133 -5.94 -2.06 -8.26
CA GLU A 133 -4.96 -2.98 -7.67
C GLU A 133 -5.55 -4.37 -7.44
N PHE A 134 -6.81 -4.45 -6.97
CA PHE A 134 -7.48 -5.73 -6.79
C PHE A 134 -7.68 -6.49 -8.11
N ALA A 135 -8.06 -5.77 -9.17
CA ALA A 135 -8.21 -6.38 -10.50
C ALA A 135 -6.86 -6.83 -11.08
N GLU A 136 -5.78 -6.07 -10.84
CA GLU A 136 -4.43 -6.37 -11.35
C GLU A 136 -3.78 -7.54 -10.59
N GLU A 137 -3.80 -7.51 -9.26
CA GLU A 137 -3.12 -8.51 -8.43
C GLU A 137 -3.91 -9.81 -8.26
N ALA A 138 -5.23 -9.70 -8.00
CA ALA A 138 -6.08 -10.86 -7.73
C ALA A 138 -6.84 -11.35 -8.97
N ARG A 139 -6.93 -10.54 -10.04
CA ARG A 139 -7.73 -10.82 -11.25
C ARG A 139 -9.20 -11.15 -10.96
N LEU A 140 -9.71 -10.59 -9.87
CA LEU A 140 -11.09 -10.73 -9.41
C LEU A 140 -11.81 -9.39 -9.48
N ALA A 141 -13.15 -9.44 -9.46
CA ALA A 141 -14.01 -8.26 -9.40
C ALA A 141 -14.56 -8.07 -7.98
N LEU A 142 -14.73 -6.82 -7.57
CA LEU A 142 -15.42 -6.48 -6.35
C LEU A 142 -16.93 -6.73 -6.50
N SER A 143 -17.58 -7.28 -5.47
CA SER A 143 -19.03 -7.47 -5.42
C SER A 143 -19.77 -6.27 -4.81
N ALA A 144 -19.04 -5.33 -4.18
CA ALA A 144 -19.57 -4.09 -3.62
C ALA A 144 -18.49 -2.99 -3.63
N PRO A 145 -18.87 -1.70 -3.52
CA PRO A 145 -17.91 -0.61 -3.40
C PRO A 145 -16.93 -0.80 -2.23
N PRO A 146 -15.65 -0.42 -2.39
CA PRO A 146 -14.68 -0.45 -1.30
C PRO A 146 -15.09 0.42 -0.13
N VAL A 147 -14.84 -0.02 1.10
CA VAL A 147 -15.14 0.73 2.32
C VAL A 147 -13.85 1.07 3.06
N ALA A 148 -13.48 2.36 3.10
CA ALA A 148 -12.30 2.80 3.84
C ALA A 148 -12.52 2.65 5.36
N VAL A 149 -11.60 1.96 6.06
CA VAL A 149 -11.75 1.62 7.48
C VAL A 149 -10.65 2.20 8.37
N ALA A 150 -9.47 2.47 7.83
CA ALA A 150 -8.34 3.03 8.58
C ALA A 150 -7.38 3.81 7.69
N VAL A 151 -6.55 4.63 8.31
CA VAL A 151 -5.31 5.17 7.74
C VAL A 151 -4.20 4.79 8.70
N LEU A 152 -3.17 4.11 8.21
CA LEU A 152 -2.04 3.60 8.97
C LEU A 152 -0.74 4.20 8.46
N PHE A 153 0.28 4.23 9.32
CA PHE A 153 1.64 4.54 8.91
C PHE A 153 2.53 3.31 9.12
N ASP A 154 3.08 2.80 8.01
CA ASP A 154 4.05 1.72 8.06
C ASP A 154 5.45 2.28 8.24
N THR A 155 5.96 2.16 9.47
CA THR A 155 7.26 2.71 9.85
C THR A 155 8.45 2.01 9.17
N ALA A 156 8.28 0.76 8.76
CA ALA A 156 9.37 -0.01 8.16
C ALA A 156 9.69 0.41 6.72
N VAL A 157 8.67 0.88 5.99
CA VAL A 157 8.80 1.37 4.61
C VAL A 157 8.47 2.85 4.49
N SER A 158 8.17 3.51 5.62
CA SER A 158 7.86 4.94 5.71
C SER A 158 6.70 5.37 4.81
N SER A 159 5.65 4.56 4.70
CA SER A 159 4.49 4.78 3.84
C SER A 159 3.20 4.96 4.65
N TRP A 160 2.31 5.83 4.17
CA TRP A 160 0.94 5.94 4.64
C TRP A 160 0.04 5.02 3.84
N GLU A 161 -0.86 4.29 4.51
CA GLU A 161 -1.73 3.30 3.87
C GLU A 161 -3.19 3.60 4.21
N ILE A 162 -4.02 3.79 3.18
CA ILE A 162 -5.47 3.85 3.32
C ILE A 162 -5.99 2.42 3.23
N VAL A 163 -6.55 1.92 4.32
CA VAL A 163 -7.02 0.53 4.42
C VAL A 163 -8.50 0.45 4.09
N TYR A 164 -8.83 -0.47 3.20
CA TYR A 164 -10.18 -0.75 2.73
C TYR A 164 -10.63 -2.17 3.12
N ARG A 165 -11.92 -2.32 3.44
CA ARG A 165 -12.61 -3.60 3.36
C ARG A 165 -13.15 -3.78 1.96
N LEU A 166 -12.94 -4.97 1.40
CA LEU A 166 -13.32 -5.33 0.04
C LEU A 166 -14.17 -6.58 0.10
N ALA A 167 -15.36 -6.53 -0.51
CA ALA A 167 -16.22 -7.69 -0.68
C ALA A 167 -15.97 -8.32 -2.05
N ALA A 168 -15.62 -9.59 -2.07
CA ALA A 168 -15.44 -10.37 -3.29
C ALA A 168 -15.81 -11.84 -3.05
N ASP A 169 -16.27 -12.52 -4.10
CA ASP A 169 -16.50 -13.95 -4.08
C ASP A 169 -15.22 -14.68 -4.56
N VAL A 170 -14.44 -15.16 -3.61
CA VAL A 170 -13.17 -15.86 -3.89
C VAL A 170 -13.41 -17.36 -3.83
N ARG A 171 -13.93 -17.94 -4.92
CA ARG A 171 -14.20 -19.39 -5.03
C ARG A 171 -12.92 -20.19 -5.26
N GLU A 172 -11.98 -19.59 -6.01
CA GLU A 172 -10.68 -20.16 -6.32
C GLU A 172 -9.61 -19.10 -5.99
N LEU A 173 -8.46 -19.57 -5.49
CA LEU A 173 -7.35 -18.67 -5.22
C LEU A 173 -6.86 -18.06 -6.53
N PRO A 174 -6.52 -16.75 -6.54
CA PRO A 174 -5.94 -16.11 -7.72
C PRO A 174 -4.66 -16.80 -8.18
N GLU A 175 -4.40 -16.75 -9.50
CA GLU A 175 -3.09 -17.11 -10.01
C GLU A 175 -2.02 -16.12 -9.51
N VAL A 176 -0.88 -16.66 -9.10
CA VAL A 176 0.24 -15.82 -8.65
C VAL A 176 0.86 -15.05 -9.82
N GLY A 177 1.12 -13.78 -9.59
CA GLY A 177 1.89 -12.93 -10.50
C GLY A 177 3.36 -12.85 -10.09
N TRP A 178 4.08 -11.85 -10.58
CA TRP A 178 5.50 -11.67 -10.21
C TRP A 178 5.70 -11.11 -8.80
N GLU A 179 4.66 -10.55 -8.19
CA GLU A 179 4.70 -9.92 -6.86
C GLU A 179 4.49 -10.91 -5.73
N TYR A 180 3.79 -12.01 -5.99
CA TYR A 180 3.42 -13.01 -4.98
C TYR A 180 3.85 -14.42 -5.41
N ASP A 181 4.36 -15.19 -4.45
CA ASP A 181 4.71 -16.59 -4.63
C ASP A 181 3.53 -17.50 -4.27
N GLU A 182 2.59 -17.02 -3.45
CA GLU A 182 1.48 -17.82 -2.92
C GLU A 182 0.34 -16.95 -2.43
N PHE A 183 -0.91 -17.40 -2.61
CA PHE A 183 -2.10 -16.83 -1.96
C PHE A 183 -2.75 -17.85 -1.02
N ARG A 184 -3.41 -17.35 0.02
CA ARG A 184 -4.23 -18.14 0.95
C ARG A 184 -5.47 -17.39 1.38
N LEU A 185 -6.58 -18.14 1.56
CA LEU A 185 -7.72 -17.70 2.34
C LEU A 185 -7.57 -18.25 3.75
N VAL A 186 -7.48 -17.38 4.75
CA VAL A 186 -7.22 -17.73 6.14
C VAL A 186 -8.36 -17.28 7.06
N ALA A 187 -8.75 -18.15 7.98
CA ALA A 187 -9.68 -17.84 9.05
C ALA A 187 -8.99 -17.03 10.17
N PRO A 188 -9.74 -16.41 11.10
CA PRO A 188 -9.17 -15.63 12.21
C PRO A 188 -8.11 -16.38 13.01
N GLU A 189 -8.36 -17.65 13.32
CA GLU A 189 -7.49 -18.52 14.10
C GLU A 189 -6.19 -18.84 13.33
N GLU A 190 -6.31 -19.08 12.04
CA GLU A 190 -5.18 -19.35 11.15
C GLU A 190 -4.32 -18.10 11.00
N LEU A 191 -4.95 -16.91 10.81
CA LEU A 191 -4.22 -15.63 10.73
C LEU A 191 -3.48 -15.32 12.02
N ALA A 192 -4.01 -15.75 13.18
CA ALA A 192 -3.30 -15.60 14.45
C ALA A 192 -1.97 -16.34 14.46
N GLY A 193 -1.88 -17.47 13.79
CA GLY A 193 -0.68 -18.31 13.68
C GLY A 193 0.27 -17.95 12.54
N VAL A 194 -0.12 -17.06 11.61
CA VAL A 194 0.75 -16.65 10.50
C VAL A 194 1.96 -15.90 11.05
N ARG A 195 3.15 -16.48 10.82
CA ARG A 195 4.43 -15.83 11.10
C ARG A 195 4.83 -14.96 9.89
N ASP A 196 5.77 -14.06 10.10
CA ASP A 196 6.38 -13.24 9.04
C ASP A 196 5.36 -12.34 8.29
N LEU A 197 4.34 -11.84 9.01
CA LEU A 197 3.49 -10.76 8.50
C LEU A 197 4.31 -9.48 8.27
N SER A 198 4.03 -8.75 7.18
CA SER A 198 4.60 -7.42 6.93
C SER A 198 4.24 -6.44 8.05
N GLY A 199 4.93 -5.30 8.14
CA GLY A 199 4.65 -4.26 9.14
C GLY A 199 3.21 -3.77 9.07
N CYS A 200 2.75 -3.45 7.87
CA CYS A 200 1.37 -3.03 7.61
C CYS A 200 0.37 -4.14 7.96
N ALA A 201 0.62 -5.39 7.53
CA ALA A 201 -0.29 -6.52 7.80
C ALA A 201 -0.47 -6.77 9.31
N ARG A 202 0.59 -6.62 10.11
CA ARG A 202 0.46 -6.70 11.58
C ARG A 202 -0.47 -5.63 12.15
N GLN A 203 -0.44 -4.41 11.61
CA GLN A 203 -1.34 -3.33 12.02
C GLN A 203 -2.77 -3.57 11.51
N MET A 204 -2.95 -4.17 10.34
CA MET A 204 -4.26 -4.49 9.75
C MET A 204 -4.93 -5.69 10.43
N LYS A 205 -4.17 -6.61 10.99
CA LYS A 205 -4.68 -7.85 11.62
C LYS A 205 -5.86 -7.64 12.60
N PRO A 206 -5.81 -6.69 13.56
CA PRO A 206 -6.94 -6.44 14.46
C PRO A 206 -8.15 -5.82 13.75
N ILE A 207 -7.97 -5.24 12.56
CA ILE A 207 -9.05 -4.64 11.76
C ILE A 207 -9.77 -5.71 10.93
N ALA A 208 -9.03 -6.74 10.49
CA ALA A 208 -9.50 -7.73 9.52
C ALA A 208 -10.80 -8.45 9.95
N PHE A 209 -10.95 -8.71 11.26
CA PHE A 209 -12.11 -9.42 11.80
C PHE A 209 -12.90 -8.59 12.83
N ALA A 210 -12.63 -7.29 12.92
CA ALA A 210 -13.45 -6.42 13.77
C ALA A 210 -14.85 -6.28 13.16
N SER A 211 -15.89 -6.54 13.94
CA SER A 211 -17.28 -6.26 13.52
C SER A 211 -17.42 -4.79 13.15
N ALA A 212 -18.15 -4.50 12.09
CA ALA A 212 -18.42 -3.15 11.61
C ALA A 212 -19.29 -2.34 12.57
#